data_2a1ca3dc282c29155ea7b1a3418c8e85
#
_entry.id   2a1ca3dc282c29155ea7b1a3418c8e85
#
_cell.length_a   1.000
_cell.length_b   1.000
_cell.length_c   1.000
_cell.angle_alpha   90.00
_cell.angle_beta   90.00
_cell.angle_gamma   90.00
#
_symmetry.space_group_name_H-M   'P 1'
#
loop_
_entity.id
_entity.type
_entity.pdbx_description
1 polymer ?
#
loop_
_entity_poly.entity_id
_entity_poly.type
_entity_poly.pdbx_seq_one_letter_code
_entity_poly.pdbx_strand_id
1 'polypeptide(L)'
;MDIRLTHHHGLGNEFLVVDTRQVVEGVSLERMSIDWVSAAIAWCNSNGGRGADGLLLLDGSGPDMTMRLINADGSPAEMSGNGIRCLVQAGFMAESSEFPVVNVVTDAGLRIVHLVESLDDHSLMLSVSMGLVSPLDEPEHWERLECNPDRPVRHLSLGNPHSVVGVDDIDAVDLCDLGERVPHINLEIVSPGPEPDAITMRVHERGGGLTQA
;
A
#
# COMPACT_ATOMS: atom_id res chain seq x y z
N MET A 1 -7.48 -23.63 14.79
CA MET A 1 -6.77 -22.42 15.23
C MET A 1 -7.57 -21.22 14.72
N ASP A 2 -8.07 -20.36 15.62
CA ASP A 2 -8.88 -19.20 15.25
C ASP A 2 -8.03 -17.94 15.35
N ILE A 3 -7.66 -17.37 14.19
CA ILE A 3 -6.95 -16.11 14.10
C ILE A 3 -7.98 -15.01 13.85
N ARG A 4 -7.95 -13.95 14.65
CA ARG A 4 -8.79 -12.78 14.43
C ARG A 4 -8.19 -11.91 13.34
N LEU A 5 -9.00 -11.61 12.33
CA LEU A 5 -8.71 -10.66 11.27
C LEU A 5 -9.61 -9.43 11.45
N THR A 6 -9.07 -8.27 11.18
CA THR A 6 -9.86 -7.05 10.95
C THR A 6 -9.76 -6.65 9.49
N HIS A 7 -10.81 -6.02 8.95
CA HIS A 7 -10.89 -5.59 7.57
C HIS A 7 -10.95 -4.07 7.53
N HIS A 8 -10.04 -3.46 6.82
CA HIS A 8 -9.87 -2.01 6.73
C HIS A 8 -9.77 -1.60 5.27
N HIS A 9 -10.09 -0.35 4.98
CA HIS A 9 -9.87 0.23 3.65
C HIS A 9 -9.28 1.64 3.76
N GLY A 10 -8.46 1.99 2.77
CA GLY A 10 -7.91 3.33 2.60
C GLY A 10 -8.01 3.76 1.14
N LEU A 11 -8.85 4.75 0.84
CA LEU A 11 -9.04 5.29 -0.53
C LEU A 11 -9.33 4.22 -1.59
N GLY A 12 -10.12 3.20 -1.24
CA GLY A 12 -10.52 2.14 -2.16
C GLY A 12 -9.68 0.86 -2.12
N ASN A 13 -8.45 0.88 -1.58
CA ASN A 13 -7.70 -0.33 -1.31
C ASN A 13 -8.19 -0.99 -0.02
N GLU A 14 -8.40 -2.29 -0.07
CA GLU A 14 -8.88 -3.10 1.05
C GLU A 14 -7.77 -3.99 1.61
N PHE A 15 -7.64 -4.02 2.94
CA PHE A 15 -6.62 -4.81 3.61
C PHE A 15 -7.19 -5.63 4.75
N LEU A 16 -6.73 -6.88 4.83
CA LEU A 16 -6.89 -7.69 6.03
C LEU A 16 -5.72 -7.41 6.97
N VAL A 17 -6.00 -7.17 8.24
CA VAL A 17 -4.96 -6.94 9.25
C VAL A 17 -4.99 -8.06 10.29
N VAL A 18 -3.84 -8.66 10.53
CA VAL A 18 -3.58 -9.60 11.63
C VAL A 18 -2.71 -8.89 12.67
N ASP A 19 -3.21 -8.77 13.87
CA ASP A 19 -2.39 -8.43 15.02
C ASP A 19 -1.61 -9.66 15.46
N THR A 20 -0.31 -9.71 15.23
CA THR A 20 0.55 -10.87 15.53
C THR A 20 0.80 -11.06 17.02
N ARG A 21 0.46 -10.07 17.85
CA ARG A 21 0.52 -10.16 19.31
C ARG A 21 -0.62 -11.03 19.90
N GLN A 22 -1.64 -11.35 19.11
CA GLN A 22 -2.73 -12.23 19.53
C GLN A 22 -2.18 -13.55 20.09
N VAL A 23 -2.79 -13.99 21.18
CA VAL A 23 -2.49 -15.28 21.81
C VAL A 23 -3.51 -16.32 21.37
N VAL A 24 -3.06 -17.38 20.73
CA VAL A 24 -3.88 -18.52 20.31
C VAL A 24 -3.32 -19.77 20.98
N GLU A 25 -4.17 -20.51 21.70
CA GLU A 25 -3.76 -21.72 22.44
C GLU A 25 -2.56 -21.49 23.38
N GLY A 26 -2.46 -20.28 23.97
CA GLY A 26 -1.42 -19.90 24.92
C GLY A 26 -0.08 -19.45 24.29
N VAL A 27 -0.02 -19.34 22.95
CA VAL A 27 1.17 -18.89 22.22
C VAL A 27 0.82 -17.65 21.39
N SER A 28 1.68 -16.62 21.39
CA SER A 28 1.48 -15.48 20.49
C SER A 28 1.74 -15.89 19.04
N LEU A 29 0.98 -15.31 18.09
CA LEU A 29 1.11 -15.61 16.67
C LEU A 29 2.52 -15.29 16.14
N GLU A 30 3.18 -14.25 16.69
CA GLU A 30 4.57 -13.89 16.41
C GLU A 30 5.54 -15.06 16.58
N ARG A 31 5.27 -15.95 17.57
CA ARG A 31 6.11 -17.11 17.88
C ARG A 31 5.70 -18.38 17.15
N MET A 32 4.65 -18.32 16.35
CA MET A 32 4.16 -19.45 15.57
C MET A 32 4.78 -19.44 14.18
N SER A 33 5.17 -20.61 13.67
CA SER A 33 5.59 -20.79 12.28
C SER A 33 4.36 -20.81 11.37
N ILE A 34 3.84 -19.65 11.01
CA ILE A 34 2.71 -19.51 10.09
C ILE A 34 3.23 -19.15 8.70
N ASP A 35 2.75 -19.86 7.69
CA ASP A 35 2.98 -19.50 6.29
C ASP A 35 2.04 -18.34 5.91
N TRP A 36 2.50 -17.11 6.16
CA TRP A 36 1.74 -15.90 5.89
C TRP A 36 1.51 -15.65 4.40
N VAL A 37 2.39 -16.16 3.52
CA VAL A 37 2.22 -16.07 2.07
C VAL A 37 1.02 -16.88 1.63
N SER A 38 0.96 -18.16 2.01
CA SER A 38 -0.21 -19.00 1.74
C SER A 38 -1.49 -18.45 2.38
N ALA A 39 -1.39 -17.87 3.56
CA ALA A 39 -2.51 -17.23 4.25
C ALA A 39 -3.02 -16.00 3.47
N ALA A 40 -2.14 -15.12 2.98
CA ALA A 40 -2.50 -13.96 2.17
C ALA A 40 -3.23 -14.39 0.89
N ILE A 41 -2.68 -15.36 0.13
CA ILE A 41 -3.31 -15.88 -1.08
C ILE A 41 -4.70 -16.43 -0.79
N ALA A 42 -4.86 -17.22 0.29
CA ALA A 42 -6.14 -17.83 0.63
C ALA A 42 -7.18 -16.84 1.15
N TRP A 43 -6.77 -15.90 2.01
CA TRP A 43 -7.70 -15.00 2.68
C TRP A 43 -8.07 -13.78 1.87
N CYS A 44 -7.13 -13.24 1.06
CA CYS A 44 -7.40 -12.09 0.19
C CYS A 44 -8.12 -12.46 -1.11
N ASN A 45 -8.24 -13.76 -1.43
CA ASN A 45 -8.90 -14.22 -2.65
C ASN A 45 -10.39 -13.78 -2.68
N SER A 46 -10.84 -13.24 -3.82
CA SER A 46 -12.24 -12.83 -4.02
C SER A 46 -13.21 -14.01 -4.23
N ASN A 47 -12.72 -15.18 -4.65
CA ASN A 47 -13.52 -16.37 -4.98
C ASN A 47 -13.62 -17.41 -3.84
N GLY A 48 -13.42 -17.01 -2.59
CA GLY A 48 -13.52 -17.93 -1.44
C GLY A 48 -12.85 -17.40 -0.18
N GLY A 49 -12.09 -16.31 -0.32
CA GLY A 49 -11.57 -15.49 0.77
C GLY A 49 -12.48 -14.29 1.06
N ARG A 50 -11.87 -13.20 1.49
CA ARG A 50 -12.57 -11.95 1.85
C ARG A 50 -12.49 -10.85 0.79
N GLY A 51 -11.69 -11.07 -0.27
CA GLY A 51 -11.53 -10.13 -1.38
C GLY A 51 -10.81 -8.85 -0.96
N ALA A 52 -9.54 -8.96 -0.57
CA ALA A 52 -8.72 -7.81 -0.19
C ALA A 52 -7.48 -7.71 -1.08
N ASP A 53 -6.88 -6.52 -1.18
CA ASP A 53 -5.68 -6.26 -1.98
C ASP A 53 -4.41 -6.80 -1.31
N GLY A 54 -4.45 -6.99 0.02
CA GLY A 54 -3.31 -7.55 0.75
C GLY A 54 -3.58 -7.87 2.20
N LEU A 55 -2.62 -8.60 2.78
CA LEU A 55 -2.55 -8.96 4.19
C LEU A 55 -1.48 -8.11 4.88
N LEU A 56 -1.88 -7.41 5.93
CA LEU A 56 -1.00 -6.64 6.80
C LEU A 56 -0.77 -7.41 8.09
N LEU A 57 0.49 -7.55 8.48
CA LEU A 57 0.89 -8.10 9.78
C LEU A 57 1.30 -6.93 10.67
N LEU A 58 0.52 -6.71 11.73
CA LEU A 58 0.75 -5.71 12.75
C LEU A 58 1.52 -6.33 13.91
N ASP A 59 2.61 -5.70 14.31
CA ASP A 59 3.35 -5.98 15.53
C ASP A 59 3.75 -4.67 16.24
N GLY A 60 4.39 -4.76 17.41
CA GLY A 60 4.72 -3.61 18.23
C GLY A 60 3.55 -3.16 19.13
N SER A 61 3.69 -2.01 19.79
CA SER A 61 2.67 -1.49 20.70
C SER A 61 2.77 0.02 20.88
N GLY A 62 1.65 0.64 21.30
CA GLY A 62 1.59 2.07 21.49
C GLY A 62 1.95 2.85 20.22
N PRO A 63 2.81 3.86 20.31
CA PRO A 63 3.21 4.65 19.16
C PRO A 63 4.28 3.96 18.28
N ASP A 64 4.79 2.79 18.63
CA ASP A 64 5.85 2.09 17.89
C ASP A 64 5.31 0.76 17.35
N MET A 65 5.03 0.74 16.06
CA MET A 65 4.44 -0.39 15.34
C MET A 65 5.40 -0.91 14.27
N THR A 66 5.18 -2.15 13.85
CA THR A 66 5.86 -2.77 12.71
C THR A 66 4.82 -3.25 11.71
N MET A 67 5.07 -3.03 10.44
CA MET A 67 4.23 -3.45 9.32
C MET A 67 4.99 -4.40 8.40
N ARG A 68 4.39 -5.54 8.10
CA ARG A 68 4.74 -6.33 6.93
C ARG A 68 3.53 -6.43 6.03
N LEU A 69 3.73 -6.24 4.74
CA LEU A 69 2.66 -6.31 3.72
C LEU A 69 2.94 -7.46 2.77
N ILE A 70 1.91 -8.26 2.54
CA ILE A 70 1.90 -9.32 1.55
C ILE A 70 0.69 -9.08 0.65
N ASN A 71 0.93 -8.89 -0.64
CA ASN A 71 -0.13 -8.70 -1.63
C ASN A 71 -1.03 -9.93 -1.75
N ALA A 72 -2.21 -9.79 -2.34
CA ALA A 72 -3.17 -10.89 -2.53
C ALA A 72 -2.62 -12.05 -3.36
N ASP A 73 -1.62 -11.81 -4.21
CA ASP A 73 -0.91 -12.83 -5.01
C ASP A 73 0.22 -13.54 -4.23
N GLY A 74 0.48 -13.13 -2.99
CA GLY A 74 1.53 -13.65 -2.14
C GLY A 74 2.89 -12.97 -2.31
N SER A 75 3.02 -12.01 -3.21
CA SER A 75 4.25 -11.23 -3.36
C SER A 75 4.45 -10.27 -2.17
N PRO A 76 5.69 -10.07 -1.70
CA PRO A 76 5.96 -9.08 -0.67
C PRO A 76 5.87 -7.66 -1.27
N ALA A 77 5.40 -6.71 -0.45
CA ALA A 77 5.46 -5.29 -0.78
C ALA A 77 6.17 -4.53 0.34
N GLU A 78 7.07 -3.65 -0.03
CA GLU A 78 7.92 -2.91 0.92
C GLU A 78 7.13 -1.84 1.67
N MET A 79 6.11 -1.26 1.01
CA MET A 79 5.31 -0.15 1.53
C MET A 79 3.99 -0.03 0.77
N SER A 80 2.95 0.39 1.49
CA SER A 80 1.70 0.91 0.94
C SER A 80 1.24 2.11 1.78
N GLY A 81 1.03 3.26 1.16
CA GLY A 81 0.51 4.46 1.84
C GLY A 81 -0.91 4.24 2.37
N ASN A 82 -1.75 3.51 1.64
CA ASN A 82 -3.09 3.12 2.08
C ASN A 82 -3.01 2.05 3.19
N GLY A 83 -2.16 1.05 3.00
CA GLY A 83 -1.98 -0.05 3.95
C GLY A 83 -1.48 0.39 5.31
N ILE A 84 -0.50 1.31 5.37
CA ILE A 84 0.03 1.79 6.67
C ILE A 84 -1.03 2.53 7.49
N ARG A 85 -1.95 3.28 6.83
CA ARG A 85 -3.07 3.94 7.52
C ARG A 85 -4.05 2.90 8.08
N CYS A 86 -4.35 1.86 7.31
CA CYS A 86 -5.18 0.73 7.76
C CYS A 86 -4.57 0.02 8.96
N LEU A 87 -3.24 -0.21 8.93
CA LEU A 87 -2.52 -0.86 10.03
C LEU A 87 -2.56 -0.03 11.31
N VAL A 88 -2.32 1.30 11.21
CA VAL A 88 -2.37 2.21 12.38
C VAL A 88 -3.77 2.24 12.98
N GLN A 89 -4.82 2.31 12.17
CA GLN A 89 -6.20 2.22 12.64
C GLN A 89 -6.46 0.90 13.38
N ALA A 90 -6.02 -0.22 12.81
CA ALA A 90 -6.15 -1.53 13.46
C ALA A 90 -5.43 -1.58 14.83
N GLY A 91 -4.23 -0.98 14.90
CA GLY A 91 -3.48 -0.86 16.15
C GLY A 91 -4.22 -0.05 17.20
N PHE A 92 -4.78 1.10 16.84
CA PHE A 92 -5.59 1.93 17.74
C PHE A 92 -6.82 1.19 18.25
N MET A 93 -7.52 0.48 17.37
CA MET A 93 -8.68 -0.33 17.77
C MET A 93 -8.29 -1.47 18.71
N ALA A 94 -7.17 -2.14 18.45
CA ALA A 94 -6.69 -3.26 19.28
C ALA A 94 -6.32 -2.81 20.70
N GLU A 95 -5.77 -1.60 20.84
CA GLU A 95 -5.34 -1.04 22.12
C GLU A 95 -6.38 -0.11 22.76
N SER A 96 -7.48 0.20 22.07
CA SER A 96 -8.48 1.19 22.49
C SER A 96 -7.84 2.54 22.85
N SER A 97 -6.81 2.92 22.10
CA SER A 97 -6.01 4.12 22.35
C SER A 97 -5.51 4.70 21.03
N GLU A 98 -5.55 6.02 20.90
CA GLU A 98 -5.04 6.77 19.77
C GLU A 98 -3.77 7.54 20.17
N PHE A 99 -2.82 7.62 19.25
CA PHE A 99 -1.57 8.36 19.43
C PHE A 99 -1.46 9.44 18.35
N PRO A 100 -1.09 10.69 18.70
CA PRO A 100 -0.99 11.76 17.71
C PRO A 100 0.10 11.52 16.67
N VAL A 101 1.13 10.75 17.03
CA VAL A 101 2.22 10.36 16.14
C VAL A 101 2.54 8.89 16.38
N VAL A 102 2.67 8.14 15.30
CA VAL A 102 3.02 6.70 15.31
C VAL A 102 4.24 6.48 14.42
N ASN A 103 5.21 5.77 14.95
CA ASN A 103 6.38 5.29 14.22
C ASN A 103 6.06 3.89 13.69
N VAL A 104 6.12 3.70 12.39
CA VAL A 104 5.89 2.39 11.76
C VAL A 104 7.15 1.94 11.03
N VAL A 105 7.74 0.85 11.48
CA VAL A 105 8.84 0.18 10.78
C VAL A 105 8.25 -0.67 9.67
N THR A 106 8.70 -0.43 8.44
CA THR A 106 8.30 -1.16 7.23
C THR A 106 9.52 -1.73 6.53
N ASP A 107 9.34 -2.60 5.54
CA ASP A 107 10.45 -3.10 4.71
C ASP A 107 11.12 -1.98 3.89
N ALA A 108 10.41 -0.86 3.64
CA ALA A 108 10.97 0.37 3.05
C ALA A 108 11.57 1.33 4.10
N GLY A 109 11.74 0.90 5.36
CA GLY A 109 12.27 1.69 6.47
C GLY A 109 11.19 2.36 7.33
N LEU A 110 11.63 3.23 8.24
CA LEU A 110 10.75 3.92 9.18
C LEU A 110 9.83 4.92 8.46
N ARG A 111 8.56 4.89 8.81
CA ARG A 111 7.55 5.87 8.40
C ARG A 111 6.92 6.50 9.63
N ILE A 112 6.64 7.79 9.54
CA ILE A 112 5.97 8.54 10.59
C ILE A 112 4.55 8.80 10.13
N VAL A 113 3.59 8.40 10.94
CA VAL A 113 2.16 8.61 10.70
C VAL A 113 1.62 9.57 11.73
N HIS A 114 0.95 10.62 11.28
CA HIS A 114 0.30 11.61 12.13
C HIS A 114 -1.21 11.39 12.11
N LEU A 115 -1.83 11.33 13.27
CA LEU A 115 -3.28 11.43 13.39
C LEU A 115 -3.65 12.91 13.17
N VAL A 116 -4.38 13.17 12.09
CA VAL A 116 -4.87 14.52 11.76
C VAL A 116 -6.22 14.77 12.43
N GLU A 117 -7.13 13.80 12.31
CA GLU A 117 -8.49 13.91 12.85
C GLU A 117 -9.11 12.51 13.02
N SER A 118 -9.87 12.33 14.09
CA SER A 118 -10.79 11.18 14.26
C SER A 118 -12.17 11.63 13.82
N LEU A 119 -12.62 11.16 12.65
CA LEU A 119 -13.86 11.61 12.03
C LEU A 119 -15.08 10.99 12.71
N ASP A 120 -14.99 9.72 13.10
CA ASP A 120 -15.98 8.96 13.85
C ASP A 120 -15.31 7.74 14.50
N ASP A 121 -16.10 6.86 15.13
CA ASP A 121 -15.61 5.64 15.83
C ASP A 121 -14.88 4.66 14.89
N HIS A 122 -14.99 4.83 13.58
CA HIS A 122 -14.48 3.90 12.57
C HIS A 122 -13.65 4.54 11.46
N SER A 123 -13.52 5.87 11.45
CA SER A 123 -12.88 6.61 10.36
C SER A 123 -11.85 7.59 10.90
N LEU A 124 -10.60 7.47 10.43
CA LEU A 124 -9.49 8.34 10.80
C LEU A 124 -8.94 9.06 9.58
N MET A 125 -8.55 10.30 9.77
CA MET A 125 -7.71 11.03 8.83
C MET A 125 -6.25 10.96 9.30
N LEU A 126 -5.41 10.32 8.50
CA LEU A 126 -4.01 10.09 8.81
C LEU A 126 -3.12 10.67 7.70
N SER A 127 -2.04 11.33 8.10
CA SER A 127 -0.98 11.80 7.21
C SER A 127 0.26 10.93 7.38
N VAL A 128 0.87 10.51 6.27
CA VAL A 128 2.03 9.61 6.26
C VAL A 128 3.23 10.31 5.65
N SER A 129 4.37 10.32 6.37
CA SER A 129 5.65 10.71 5.79
C SER A 129 6.18 9.56 4.93
N MET A 130 6.14 9.70 3.61
CA MET A 130 6.58 8.66 2.67
C MET A 130 8.11 8.55 2.54
N GLY A 131 8.87 9.42 3.23
CA GLY A 131 10.32 9.46 3.16
C GLY A 131 10.84 10.35 2.02
N LEU A 132 12.09 10.13 1.63
CA LEU A 132 12.74 10.90 0.58
C LEU A 132 12.48 10.28 -0.78
N VAL A 133 12.14 11.13 -1.75
CA VAL A 133 12.10 10.76 -3.16
C VAL A 133 13.53 10.66 -3.67
N SER A 134 13.88 9.55 -4.32
CA SER A 134 15.15 9.40 -5.01
C SER A 134 14.95 9.06 -6.49
N PRO A 135 15.80 9.58 -7.39
CA PRO A 135 15.74 9.22 -8.79
C PRO A 135 16.16 7.74 -8.99
N LEU A 136 15.57 7.11 -9.97
CA LEU A 136 15.94 5.79 -10.47
C LEU A 136 16.36 5.89 -11.92
N ASP A 137 17.14 4.90 -12.38
CA ASP A 137 17.38 4.67 -13.79
C ASP A 137 16.11 4.14 -14.46
N GLU A 138 16.11 4.18 -15.81
CA GLU A 138 15.03 3.62 -16.61
C GLU A 138 14.82 2.13 -16.26
N PRO A 139 13.58 1.70 -15.94
CA PRO A 139 13.33 0.32 -15.55
C PRO A 139 13.49 -0.64 -16.73
N GLU A 140 13.75 -1.90 -16.42
CA GLU A 140 13.79 -2.98 -17.40
C GLU A 140 12.49 -3.04 -18.20
N HIS A 141 12.59 -3.32 -19.48
CA HIS A 141 11.46 -3.44 -20.40
C HIS A 141 10.66 -2.16 -20.65
N TRP A 142 11.19 -0.98 -20.28
CA TRP A 142 10.54 0.30 -20.54
C TRP A 142 10.22 0.53 -22.02
N GLU A 143 11.07 0.02 -22.91
CA GLU A 143 10.88 0.08 -24.36
C GLU A 143 9.56 -0.54 -24.83
N ARG A 144 8.96 -1.46 -24.06
CA ARG A 144 7.68 -2.09 -24.40
C ARG A 144 6.49 -1.14 -24.32
N LEU A 145 6.65 -0.02 -23.66
CA LEU A 145 5.60 1.01 -23.59
C LEU A 145 5.51 1.85 -24.85
N GLU A 146 6.55 1.80 -25.71
CA GLU A 146 6.66 2.62 -26.92
C GLU A 146 6.36 4.10 -26.63
N CYS A 147 6.81 4.56 -25.45
CA CYS A 147 6.57 5.91 -24.99
C CYS A 147 7.23 6.92 -25.94
N ASN A 148 6.48 7.94 -26.34
CA ASN A 148 7.05 9.02 -27.13
C ASN A 148 8.21 9.69 -26.36
N PRO A 149 9.44 9.75 -26.91
CA PRO A 149 10.62 10.27 -26.22
C PRO A 149 10.52 11.76 -25.84
N ASP A 150 9.61 12.50 -26.47
CA ASP A 150 9.37 13.92 -26.15
C ASP A 150 8.46 14.11 -24.92
N ARG A 151 7.84 13.05 -24.40
CA ARG A 151 7.03 13.16 -23.20
C ARG A 151 7.88 13.32 -21.94
N PRO A 152 7.43 14.11 -20.98
CA PRO A 152 8.09 14.18 -19.67
C PRO A 152 7.93 12.86 -18.93
N VAL A 153 9.06 12.23 -18.61
CA VAL A 153 9.12 10.98 -17.83
C VAL A 153 10.05 11.18 -16.64
N ARG A 154 9.67 10.60 -15.50
CA ARG A 154 10.51 10.49 -14.30
C ARG A 154 10.40 9.11 -13.69
N HIS A 155 11.54 8.51 -13.40
CA HIS A 155 11.65 7.27 -12.64
C HIS A 155 12.12 7.60 -11.23
N LEU A 156 11.37 7.18 -10.24
CA LEU A 156 11.51 7.63 -8.85
C LEU A 156 11.34 6.46 -7.89
N SER A 157 11.92 6.55 -6.70
CA SER A 157 11.64 5.66 -5.57
C SER A 157 11.11 6.45 -4.37
N LEU A 158 10.07 5.90 -3.78
CA LEU A 158 9.54 6.25 -2.45
C LEU A 158 9.70 5.06 -1.47
N GLY A 159 10.68 4.18 -1.74
CA GLY A 159 10.86 2.87 -1.10
C GLY A 159 10.37 1.72 -2.00
N ASN A 160 9.59 2.03 -3.02
CA ASN A 160 9.17 1.18 -4.14
C ASN A 160 9.35 1.95 -5.46
N PRO A 161 9.46 1.26 -6.60
CA PRO A 161 9.72 1.93 -7.89
C PRO A 161 8.45 2.53 -8.50
N HIS A 162 8.57 3.75 -8.97
CA HIS A 162 7.53 4.53 -9.65
C HIS A 162 8.04 5.09 -10.97
N SER A 163 7.20 5.07 -12.00
CA SER A 163 7.46 5.72 -13.28
C SER A 163 6.29 6.61 -13.66
N VAL A 164 6.55 7.92 -13.67
CA VAL A 164 5.55 8.96 -13.91
C VAL A 164 5.70 9.50 -15.33
N VAL A 165 4.63 9.43 -16.13
CA VAL A 165 4.60 9.87 -17.52
C VAL A 165 3.59 11.01 -17.69
N GLY A 166 4.03 12.16 -18.20
CA GLY A 166 3.14 13.24 -18.58
C GLY A 166 2.37 12.91 -19.86
N VAL A 167 1.05 13.05 -19.81
CA VAL A 167 0.15 12.82 -20.94
C VAL A 167 -0.75 14.03 -21.18
N ASP A 168 -1.28 14.17 -22.40
CA ASP A 168 -2.18 15.28 -22.72
C ASP A 168 -3.60 15.03 -22.19
N ASP A 169 -4.03 13.76 -22.23
CA ASP A 169 -5.35 13.31 -21.80
C ASP A 169 -5.19 11.94 -21.13
N ILE A 170 -5.48 11.88 -19.83
CA ILE A 170 -5.35 10.65 -19.04
C ILE A 170 -6.44 9.62 -19.38
N ASP A 171 -7.58 10.05 -19.92
CA ASP A 171 -8.70 9.16 -20.24
C ASP A 171 -8.49 8.47 -21.59
N ALA A 172 -7.63 9.03 -22.45
CA ALA A 172 -7.27 8.46 -23.75
C ALA A 172 -6.25 7.32 -23.65
N VAL A 173 -5.68 7.06 -22.45
CA VAL A 173 -4.62 6.05 -22.24
C VAL A 173 -5.18 4.77 -21.62
N ASP A 174 -4.95 3.64 -22.29
CA ASP A 174 -5.20 2.32 -21.69
C ASP A 174 -4.08 1.95 -20.71
N LEU A 175 -4.23 2.46 -19.48
CA LEU A 175 -3.23 2.27 -18.44
C LEU A 175 -3.14 0.83 -17.94
N CYS A 176 -4.21 0.04 -18.07
CA CYS A 176 -4.19 -1.39 -17.73
C CYS A 176 -3.24 -2.15 -18.65
N ASP A 177 -3.42 -2.00 -19.96
CA ASP A 177 -2.55 -2.65 -20.95
C ASP A 177 -1.09 -2.22 -20.80
N LEU A 178 -0.84 -0.94 -20.56
CA LEU A 178 0.54 -0.44 -20.38
C LEU A 178 1.17 -0.96 -19.07
N GLY A 179 0.43 -0.97 -17.97
CA GLY A 179 0.93 -1.45 -16.69
C GLY A 179 1.27 -2.95 -16.70
N GLU A 180 0.49 -3.76 -17.42
CA GLU A 180 0.77 -5.18 -17.61
C GLU A 180 2.09 -5.44 -18.39
N ARG A 181 2.53 -4.49 -19.21
CA ARG A 181 3.82 -4.59 -19.94
C ARG A 181 5.04 -4.35 -19.04
N VAL A 182 4.86 -3.64 -17.93
CA VAL A 182 5.90 -3.30 -16.94
C VAL A 182 5.45 -3.64 -15.51
N PRO A 183 5.12 -4.91 -15.21
CA PRO A 183 4.46 -5.32 -13.97
C PRO A 183 5.33 -5.18 -12.71
N HIS A 184 6.59 -4.81 -12.85
CA HIS A 184 7.56 -4.67 -11.76
C HIS A 184 7.67 -3.26 -11.18
N ILE A 185 6.94 -2.29 -11.75
CA ILE A 185 6.90 -0.89 -11.30
C ILE A 185 5.46 -0.43 -11.07
N ASN A 186 5.29 0.65 -10.31
CA ASN A 186 4.07 1.44 -10.33
C ASN A 186 4.15 2.41 -11.52
N LEU A 187 3.19 2.32 -12.42
CA LEU A 187 3.12 3.19 -13.60
C LEU A 187 2.04 4.24 -13.39
N GLU A 188 2.45 5.51 -13.32
CA GLU A 188 1.57 6.65 -13.20
C GLU A 188 1.53 7.43 -14.52
N ILE A 189 0.32 7.85 -14.91
CA ILE A 189 0.12 8.86 -15.94
C ILE A 189 -0.46 10.11 -15.31
N VAL A 190 0.06 11.28 -15.70
CA VAL A 190 -0.34 12.57 -15.14
C VAL A 190 -0.63 13.59 -16.23
N SER A 191 -1.65 14.42 -15.99
CA SER A 191 -1.93 15.62 -16.77
C SER A 191 -2.09 16.83 -15.84
N PRO A 192 -2.01 18.06 -16.35
CA PRO A 192 -2.33 19.25 -15.55
C PRO A 192 -3.72 19.11 -14.92
N GLY A 193 -3.81 19.44 -13.64
CA GLY A 193 -5.07 19.48 -12.90
C GLY A 193 -5.85 20.78 -13.11
N PRO A 194 -6.99 20.94 -12.44
CA PRO A 194 -7.83 22.13 -12.57
C PRO A 194 -7.19 23.40 -12.00
N GLU A 195 -6.28 23.27 -11.05
CA GLU A 195 -5.57 24.38 -10.42
C GLU A 195 -4.11 24.43 -10.92
N PRO A 196 -3.45 25.60 -10.89
CA PRO A 196 -2.08 25.75 -11.45
C PRO A 196 -1.01 24.86 -10.83
N ASP A 197 -1.22 24.41 -9.59
CA ASP A 197 -0.32 23.57 -8.80
C ASP A 197 -0.87 22.15 -8.56
N ALA A 198 -1.97 21.80 -9.24
CA ALA A 198 -2.59 20.49 -9.18
C ALA A 198 -2.25 19.63 -10.40
N ILE A 199 -2.27 18.33 -10.20
CA ILE A 199 -2.22 17.33 -11.28
C ILE A 199 -3.42 16.39 -11.17
N THR A 200 -3.86 15.87 -12.30
CA THR A 200 -4.76 14.71 -12.35
C THR A 200 -3.91 13.48 -12.66
N MET A 201 -4.08 12.42 -11.89
CA MET A 201 -3.25 11.21 -11.98
C MET A 201 -4.12 9.95 -12.01
N ARG A 202 -3.63 8.95 -12.75
CA ARG A 202 -4.08 7.56 -12.65
C ARG A 202 -2.86 6.67 -12.45
N VAL A 203 -3.03 5.59 -11.70
CA VAL A 203 -1.95 4.66 -11.37
C VAL A 203 -2.33 3.22 -11.66
N HIS A 204 -1.37 2.47 -12.20
CA HIS A 204 -1.39 1.01 -12.24
C HIS A 204 -0.30 0.52 -11.28
N GLU A 205 -0.73 -0.01 -10.14
CA GLU A 205 0.17 -0.45 -9.07
C GLU A 205 0.76 -1.83 -9.38
N ARG A 206 2.03 -2.00 -9.02
CA ARG A 206 2.73 -3.28 -9.04
C ARG A 206 2.00 -4.30 -8.16
N GLY A 207 1.47 -5.36 -8.78
CA GLY A 207 0.72 -6.42 -8.09
C GLY A 207 -0.73 -6.08 -7.73
N GLY A 208 -1.14 -4.82 -7.81
CA GLY A 208 -2.52 -4.37 -7.51
C GLY A 208 -3.34 -3.99 -8.74
N GLY A 209 -2.68 -3.71 -9.87
CA GLY A 209 -3.35 -3.26 -11.08
C GLY A 209 -3.83 -1.81 -11.01
N LEU A 210 -4.90 -1.48 -11.71
CA LEU A 210 -5.47 -0.13 -11.72
C LEU A 210 -6.12 0.18 -10.37
N THR A 211 -5.60 1.18 -9.67
CA THR A 211 -6.12 1.62 -8.37
C THR A 211 -6.64 3.06 -8.42
N GLN A 212 -7.55 3.37 -7.50
CA GLN A 212 -7.98 4.73 -7.24
C GLN A 212 -7.08 5.29 -6.12
N ALA A 213 -6.16 6.17 -6.48
CA ALA A 213 -5.25 6.82 -5.55
C ALA A 213 -5.72 8.24 -5.23
#